data_fd1917ff477a0c3de5fff41ad49f3b03
#
_entry.id   fd1917ff477a0c3de5fff41ad49f3b03
#
_cell.length_a   1.000
_cell.length_b   1.000
_cell.length_c   1.000
_cell.angle_alpha   90.00
_cell.angle_beta   90.00
_cell.angle_gamma   90.00
#
_symmetry.space_group_name_H-M   'P 1'
#
loop_
_entity.id
_entity.type
_entity.pdbx_description
1 polymer ?
#
loop_
_entity_poly.entity_id
_entity_poly.type
_entity_poly.pdbx_seq_one_letter_code
_entity_poly.pdbx_strand_id
1 'polypeptide(L)'
;MKIAVIGSGISGLSSAYYLSKKHKVDLFEKQDRFGGHSYTLDIKLNDKEKVAVDIGFMVFNKITYPNLINFFKENEIEIEKSDMSFSVTVKGTNIEYC
;
A
#
# COMPACT_ATOMS: atom_id res chain seq x y z
N MET A 1 -8.22 1.87 27.60
CA MET A 1 -7.37 3.08 27.53
C MET A 1 -7.77 3.93 26.34
N LYS A 2 -7.34 5.19 26.36
CA LYS A 2 -7.39 6.06 25.17
C LYS A 2 -5.99 6.11 24.57
N ILE A 3 -5.86 5.81 23.26
CA ILE A 3 -4.59 5.65 22.58
C ILE A 3 -4.58 6.60 21.37
N ALA A 4 -3.48 7.32 21.19
CA ALA A 4 -3.22 8.09 19.97
C ALA A 4 -2.27 7.31 19.06
N VAL A 5 -2.64 7.16 17.80
CA VAL A 5 -1.78 6.61 16.75
C VAL A 5 -1.43 7.74 15.79
N ILE A 6 -0.15 7.92 15.52
CA ILE A 6 0.37 9.00 14.68
C ILE A 6 0.85 8.45 13.35
N GLY A 7 0.26 8.93 12.27
CA GLY A 7 0.51 8.48 10.90
C GLY A 7 -0.44 7.37 10.45
N SER A 8 -0.91 7.46 9.21
CA SER A 8 -1.85 6.54 8.59
C SER A 8 -1.24 5.70 7.48
N GLY A 9 0.06 5.46 7.51
CA GLY A 9 0.70 4.41 6.73
C GLY A 9 0.26 3.03 7.22
N ILE A 10 0.71 1.95 6.56
CA ILE A 10 0.28 0.57 6.89
C ILE A 10 0.50 0.22 8.37
N SER A 11 1.59 0.68 8.98
CA SER A 11 1.87 0.44 10.40
C SER A 11 0.87 1.14 11.32
N GLY A 12 0.55 2.40 11.04
CA GLY A 12 -0.44 3.16 11.83
C GLY A 12 -1.85 2.63 11.65
N LEU A 13 -2.27 2.34 10.41
CA LEU A 13 -3.59 1.80 10.13
C LEU A 13 -3.79 0.43 10.77
N SER A 14 -2.84 -0.50 10.62
CA SER A 14 -2.94 -1.83 11.23
C SER A 14 -2.90 -1.76 12.76
N SER A 15 -2.04 -0.91 13.33
CA SER A 15 -2.01 -0.70 14.78
C SER A 15 -3.33 -0.14 15.30
N ALA A 16 -3.88 0.89 14.64
CA ALA A 16 -5.17 1.47 15.01
C ALA A 16 -6.29 0.44 14.90
N TYR A 17 -6.33 -0.35 13.84
CA TYR A 17 -7.30 -1.42 13.63
C TYR A 17 -7.28 -2.45 14.77
N TYR A 18 -6.12 -3.02 15.10
CA TYR A 18 -6.03 -4.04 16.13
C TYR A 18 -6.28 -3.48 17.54
N LEU A 19 -5.77 -2.29 17.83
CA LEU A 19 -5.98 -1.63 19.13
C LEU A 19 -7.43 -1.20 19.34
N SER A 20 -8.14 -0.81 18.28
CA SER A 20 -9.53 -0.37 18.36
C SER A 20 -10.49 -1.48 18.80
N LYS A 21 -10.10 -2.76 18.63
CA LYS A 21 -10.89 -3.91 19.12
C LYS A 21 -11.05 -3.93 20.66
N LYS A 22 -10.16 -3.26 21.41
CA LYS A 22 -10.14 -3.26 22.88
C LYS A 22 -10.01 -1.89 23.51
N HIS A 23 -9.69 -0.86 22.72
CA HIS A 23 -9.35 0.46 23.22
C HIS A 23 -10.04 1.55 22.38
N LYS A 24 -10.18 2.75 22.95
CA LYS A 24 -10.53 3.93 22.17
C LYS A 24 -9.27 4.46 21.49
N VAL A 25 -9.27 4.49 20.17
CA VAL A 25 -8.12 4.91 19.37
C VAL A 25 -8.47 6.17 18.59
N ASP A 26 -7.61 7.17 18.67
CA ASP A 26 -7.62 8.36 17.84
C ASP A 26 -6.42 8.25 16.85
N LEU A 27 -6.69 8.25 15.56
CA LEU A 27 -5.66 8.22 14.51
C LEU A 27 -5.43 9.64 13.98
N PHE A 28 -4.19 10.08 13.97
CA PHE A 28 -3.78 11.38 13.47
C PHE A 28 -2.93 11.25 12.21
N GLU A 29 -3.31 11.98 11.18
CA GLU A 29 -2.58 12.05 9.90
C GLU A 29 -2.27 13.51 9.59
N LYS A 30 -1.04 13.78 9.13
CA LYS A 30 -0.59 15.12 8.74
C LYS A 30 -1.06 15.51 7.34
N GLN A 31 -1.13 14.51 6.45
CA GLN A 31 -1.54 14.73 5.07
C GLN A 31 -3.07 14.70 4.94
N ASP A 32 -3.56 15.20 3.84
CA ASP A 32 -4.99 15.18 3.47
C ASP A 32 -5.48 13.82 2.95
N ARG A 33 -4.59 12.80 2.95
CA ARG A 33 -4.87 11.42 2.55
C ARG A 33 -4.31 10.40 3.52
N PHE A 34 -4.92 9.22 3.55
CA PHE A 34 -4.42 8.05 4.27
C PHE A 34 -3.54 7.17 3.39
N GLY A 35 -2.83 6.21 3.99
CA GLY A 35 -2.13 5.14 3.30
C GLY A 35 -0.61 5.25 3.28
N GLY A 36 -0.04 6.45 3.48
CA GLY A 36 1.42 6.62 3.45
C GLY A 36 2.02 6.22 2.09
N HIS A 37 2.89 5.19 2.05
CA HIS A 37 3.46 4.65 0.82
C HIS A 37 2.46 3.86 -0.04
N SER A 38 1.35 3.39 0.51
CA SER A 38 0.25 2.83 -0.28
C SER A 38 -0.50 3.99 -0.91
N TYR A 39 -0.35 4.14 -2.22
CA TYR A 39 -0.92 5.28 -2.93
C TYR A 39 -1.42 4.88 -4.31
N THR A 40 -2.72 5.02 -4.49
CA THR A 40 -3.41 4.75 -5.75
C THR A 40 -3.94 6.07 -6.32
N LEU A 41 -3.71 6.32 -7.58
CA LEU A 41 -4.23 7.47 -8.31
C LEU A 41 -5.32 7.04 -9.28
N ASP A 42 -6.44 7.75 -9.27
CA ASP A 42 -7.44 7.64 -10.32
C ASP A 42 -7.04 8.50 -11.52
N ILE A 43 -6.56 7.86 -12.57
CA ILE A 43 -6.18 8.51 -13.83
C ILE A 43 -7.36 8.50 -14.78
N LYS A 44 -7.75 9.67 -15.26
CA LYS A 44 -8.75 9.80 -16.32
C LYS A 44 -8.08 9.51 -17.66
N LEU A 45 -8.53 8.46 -18.34
CA LEU A 45 -8.09 8.15 -19.71
C LEU A 45 -8.89 8.98 -20.73
N ASN A 46 -10.17 9.21 -20.43
CA ASN A 46 -11.08 10.07 -21.21
C ASN A 46 -12.24 10.53 -20.30
N ASP A 47 -13.22 11.24 -20.83
CA ASP A 47 -14.35 11.79 -20.05
C ASP A 47 -15.22 10.72 -19.36
N LYS A 48 -15.13 9.46 -19.78
CA LYS A 48 -15.98 8.36 -19.30
C LYS A 48 -15.21 7.27 -18.55
N GLU A 49 -13.91 7.24 -18.68
CA GLU A 49 -13.09 6.13 -18.19
C GLU A 49 -12.01 6.61 -17.23
N LYS A 50 -11.98 5.99 -16.08
CA LYS A 50 -10.93 6.17 -15.07
C LYS A 50 -10.27 4.83 -14.78
N VAL A 51 -8.97 4.86 -14.58
CA VAL A 51 -8.17 3.70 -14.18
C VAL A 51 -7.46 4.02 -12.89
N ALA A 52 -7.61 3.13 -11.92
CA ALA A 52 -6.86 3.19 -10.67
C ALA A 52 -5.45 2.65 -10.90
N VAL A 53 -4.43 3.45 -10.58
CA VAL A 53 -3.02 3.11 -10.77
C VAL A 53 -2.29 3.23 -9.46
N ASP A 54 -1.71 2.14 -9.00
CA ASP A 54 -0.84 2.13 -7.83
C ASP A 54 0.51 2.73 -8.18
N ILE A 55 0.93 3.76 -7.44
CA ILE A 55 2.18 4.49 -7.66
C ILE A 55 3.15 4.42 -6.48
N GLY A 56 2.74 3.77 -5.40
CA GLY A 56 3.55 3.60 -4.21
C GLY A 56 3.97 2.14 -4.03
N PHE A 57 3.61 1.54 -2.90
CA PHE A 57 3.84 0.13 -2.65
C PHE A 57 2.92 -0.73 -3.52
N MET A 58 3.47 -1.34 -4.57
CA MET A 58 2.70 -2.02 -5.61
C MET A 58 2.74 -3.55 -5.50
N VAL A 59 3.84 -4.10 -4.99
CA VAL A 59 4.05 -5.55 -4.99
C VAL A 59 4.60 -6.06 -3.67
N PHE A 60 4.21 -7.27 -3.32
CA PHE A 60 4.69 -7.99 -2.14
C PHE A 60 4.64 -9.50 -2.41
N ASN A 61 5.31 -10.30 -1.58
CA ASN A 61 5.23 -11.75 -1.66
C ASN A 61 4.66 -12.34 -0.37
N LYS A 62 4.08 -13.53 -0.49
CA LYS A 62 3.39 -14.17 0.65
C LYS A 62 4.33 -14.71 1.72
N ILE A 63 5.60 -14.92 1.39
CA ILE A 63 6.58 -15.54 2.29
C ILE A 63 7.11 -14.52 3.27
N THR A 64 7.51 -13.34 2.78
CA THR A 64 8.15 -12.31 3.60
C THR A 64 7.17 -11.35 4.27
N TYR A 65 5.89 -11.38 3.89
CA TYR A 65 4.85 -10.49 4.42
C TYR A 65 3.67 -11.25 5.08
N PRO A 66 3.90 -12.21 6.00
CA PRO A 66 2.82 -13.03 6.55
C PRO A 66 1.77 -12.21 7.32
N ASN A 67 2.21 -11.18 8.04
CA ASN A 67 1.30 -10.30 8.80
C ASN A 67 0.43 -9.44 7.88
N LEU A 68 0.98 -8.96 6.76
CA LEU A 68 0.23 -8.20 5.76
C LEU A 68 -0.83 -9.09 5.11
N ILE A 69 -0.48 -10.32 4.76
CA ILE A 69 -1.42 -11.29 4.20
C ILE A 69 -2.56 -11.59 5.18
N ASN A 70 -2.26 -11.76 6.47
CA ASN A 70 -3.28 -11.98 7.48
C ASN A 70 -4.19 -10.77 7.64
N PHE A 71 -3.60 -9.57 7.66
CA PHE A 71 -4.36 -8.32 7.72
C PHE A 71 -5.30 -8.15 6.52
N PHE A 72 -4.85 -8.48 5.32
CA PHE A 72 -5.67 -8.43 4.11
C PHE A 72 -6.81 -9.44 4.16
N LYS A 73 -6.56 -10.67 4.61
CA LYS A 73 -7.60 -11.68 4.80
C LYS A 73 -8.65 -11.28 5.83
N GLU A 74 -8.22 -10.73 6.97
CA GLU A 74 -9.14 -10.27 8.02
C GLU A 74 -10.03 -9.11 7.56
N ASN A 75 -9.57 -8.32 6.61
CA ASN A 75 -10.30 -7.14 6.08
C ASN A 75 -10.87 -7.38 4.68
N GLU A 76 -10.87 -8.62 4.19
CA GLU A 76 -11.42 -9.01 2.90
C GLU A 76 -10.84 -8.20 1.72
N ILE A 77 -9.55 -7.83 1.83
CA ILE A 77 -8.84 -7.09 0.79
C ILE A 77 -8.39 -8.09 -0.29
N GLU A 78 -8.83 -7.86 -1.50
CA GLU A 78 -8.44 -8.66 -2.66
C GLU A 78 -6.99 -8.41 -3.04
N ILE A 79 -6.30 -9.48 -3.43
CA ILE A 79 -4.93 -9.45 -3.92
C ILE A 79 -4.85 -10.16 -5.26
N GLU A 80 -4.13 -9.56 -6.19
CA GLU A 80 -3.90 -10.11 -7.52
C GLU A 80 -2.49 -10.69 -7.63
N LYS A 81 -2.35 -11.67 -8.52
CA LYS A 81 -1.03 -12.18 -8.90
C LYS A 81 -0.46 -11.25 -9.96
N SER A 82 0.69 -10.63 -9.66
CA SER A 82 1.42 -9.82 -10.62
C SER A 82 2.60 -10.58 -11.20
N ASP A 83 2.96 -10.23 -12.44
CA ASP A 83 4.19 -10.65 -13.09
C ASP A 83 5.11 -9.42 -13.14
N MET A 84 6.20 -9.48 -12.37
CA MET A 84 7.13 -8.38 -12.24
C MET A 84 8.43 -8.71 -12.94
N SER A 85 8.78 -7.92 -13.97
CA SER A 85 10.07 -7.95 -14.63
C SER A 85 11.00 -6.87 -14.08
N PHE A 86 12.29 -7.10 -14.24
CA PHE A 86 13.34 -6.16 -13.89
C PHE A 86 14.23 -5.93 -15.09
N SER A 87 14.48 -4.68 -15.43
CA SER A 87 15.40 -4.32 -16.50
C SER A 87 16.40 -3.26 -16.04
N VAL A 88 17.60 -3.31 -16.58
CA VAL A 88 18.67 -2.33 -16.34
C VAL A 88 19.28 -1.92 -17.67
N THR A 89 19.36 -0.60 -17.88
CA THR A 89 20.12 0.00 -18.97
C THR A 89 21.28 0.79 -18.38
N VAL A 90 22.49 0.51 -18.80
CA VAL A 90 23.68 1.26 -18.34
C VAL A 90 23.96 2.41 -19.30
N LYS A 91 23.74 3.65 -18.84
CA LYS A 91 23.92 4.85 -19.66
C LYS A 91 25.35 4.97 -20.18
N GLY A 92 25.51 5.22 -21.48
CA GLY A 92 26.81 5.34 -22.13
C GLY A 92 27.43 4.02 -22.57
N THR A 93 26.70 2.93 -22.47
CA THR A 93 27.08 1.59 -22.97
C THR A 93 25.94 0.98 -23.75
N ASN A 94 26.21 -0.14 -24.46
CA ASN A 94 25.16 -0.95 -25.10
C ASN A 94 24.73 -2.12 -24.21
N ILE A 95 24.87 -1.98 -22.90
CA ILE A 95 24.50 -3.03 -21.95
C ILE A 95 23.07 -2.80 -21.51
N GLU A 96 22.23 -3.75 -21.89
CA GLU A 96 20.85 -3.87 -21.44
C GLU A 96 20.63 -5.27 -20.88
N TYR A 97 19.92 -5.36 -19.77
CA TYR A 97 19.50 -6.62 -19.15
C TYR A 97 18.00 -6.56 -18.89
N CYS A 98 17.26 -7.58 -19.30
CA CYS A 98 15.83 -7.75 -19.07
C CYS A 98 15.47 -9.24 -18.94
#